data_02699b64dd2fdc7c5e1a6fe17567d271
#
_entry.id   02699b64dd2fdc7c5e1a6fe17567d271
#
_cell.length_a   1.000
_cell.length_b   1.000
_cell.length_c   1.000
_cell.angle_alpha   90.00
_cell.angle_beta   90.00
_cell.angle_gamma   90.00
#
_symmetry.space_group_name_H-M   'P 1'
#
loop_
_entity.id
_entity.type
_entity.pdbx_description
1 polymer ?
#
loop_
_entity_poly.entity_id
_entity_poly.type
_entity_poly.pdbx_seq_one_letter_code
_entity_poly.pdbx_strand_id
1 'polypeptide(L)'
;MGAIVGPPGVGKTTTCREYIRHHGSPSSRAHLVTMSPVETKPFHSLRAVGEEVGEVDLRSSFHIFEQLKYRLSGGPHLLIIDEAQHLEPKSLDVLRSVHDATGCGIVFTGNERITMQFKGKRGLFAQFTSRLGLAIQLDPSTEEDVTAFLDHHRITGEMARAALIKLGTKEGNLRDVGKVIAIARARAREAPIALPDIQFALRVKQID
;
A
#
# COMPACT_ATOMS: atom_id res chain seq x y z
N MET A 1 8.72 -13.68 -4.91
CA MET A 1 7.70 -12.61 -4.83
C MET A 1 6.86 -12.78 -3.57
N GLY A 2 6.20 -11.71 -3.09
CA GLY A 2 5.29 -11.73 -1.96
C GLY A 2 4.00 -10.95 -2.22
N ALA A 3 2.99 -11.16 -1.37
CA ALA A 3 1.76 -10.39 -1.39
C ALA A 3 1.32 -10.01 0.04
N ILE A 4 0.82 -8.78 0.20
CA ILE A 4 0.21 -8.28 1.43
C ILE A 4 -1.19 -7.80 1.07
N VAL A 5 -2.19 -8.51 1.54
CA VAL A 5 -3.59 -8.27 1.21
C VAL A 5 -4.39 -7.94 2.46
N GLY A 6 -5.33 -7.04 2.36
CA GLY A 6 -6.20 -6.71 3.49
C GLY A 6 -7.19 -5.60 3.17
N PRO A 7 -8.12 -5.32 4.08
CA PRO A 7 -9.15 -4.31 3.87
C PRO A 7 -8.56 -2.92 3.63
N PRO A 8 -9.32 -2.01 2.98
CA PRO A 8 -8.91 -0.63 2.83
C PRO A 8 -8.80 0.05 4.21
N GLY A 9 -7.76 0.89 4.38
CA GLY A 9 -7.60 1.69 5.60
C GLY A 9 -6.84 1.04 6.75
N VAL A 10 -6.38 -0.21 6.64
CA VAL A 10 -5.57 -0.92 7.67
C VAL A 10 -4.10 -0.51 7.72
N GLY A 11 -3.66 0.44 6.88
CA GLY A 11 -2.30 0.97 6.94
C GLY A 11 -1.32 0.42 5.90
N LYS A 12 -1.69 -0.45 4.95
CA LYS A 12 -0.78 -1.05 3.94
C LYS A 12 0.16 -0.04 3.28
N THR A 13 -0.40 0.97 2.62
CA THR A 13 0.38 2.03 1.95
C THR A 13 1.28 2.79 2.93
N THR A 14 0.80 3.06 4.14
CA THR A 14 1.58 3.76 5.17
C THR A 14 2.78 2.91 5.58
N THR A 15 2.59 1.62 5.81
CA THR A 15 3.67 0.68 6.13
C THR A 15 4.70 0.60 5.01
N CYS A 16 4.26 0.54 3.74
CA CYS A 16 5.16 0.54 2.59
C CYS A 16 6.01 1.83 2.52
N ARG A 17 5.38 2.99 2.72
CA ARG A 17 6.08 4.29 2.74
C ARG A 17 7.08 4.36 3.90
N GLU A 18 6.70 3.87 5.06
CA GLU A 18 7.55 3.86 6.25
C GLU A 18 8.75 2.91 6.06
N TYR A 19 8.53 1.76 5.43
CA TYR A 19 9.61 0.86 5.03
C TYR A 19 10.62 1.57 4.11
N ILE A 20 10.13 2.25 3.06
CA ILE A 20 11.01 3.02 2.16
C ILE A 20 11.72 4.15 2.90
N ARG A 21 11.05 4.85 3.82
CA ARG A 21 11.66 5.92 4.62
C ARG A 21 12.82 5.43 5.50
N HIS A 22 12.69 4.25 6.07
CA HIS A 22 13.72 3.66 6.94
C HIS A 22 14.83 2.95 6.16
N HIS A 23 14.50 2.37 5.01
CA HIS A 23 15.44 1.58 4.21
C HIS A 23 15.79 2.25 2.88
N GLY A 24 15.19 3.41 2.57
CA GLY A 24 15.35 4.18 1.34
C GLY A 24 16.45 5.23 1.46
N SER A 25 17.72 4.82 1.61
CA SER A 25 18.84 5.74 1.39
C SER A 25 19.09 5.91 -0.12
N PRO A 26 19.88 6.89 -0.58
CA PRO A 26 20.28 7.00 -1.99
C PRO A 26 20.95 5.74 -2.56
N SER A 27 21.45 4.88 -1.67
CA SER A 27 21.94 3.53 -2.00
C SER A 27 20.88 2.45 -1.82
N SER A 28 19.65 2.81 -1.43
CA SER A 28 18.56 1.85 -1.26
C SER A 28 18.13 1.30 -2.60
N ARG A 29 17.97 0.01 -2.60
CA ARG A 29 17.48 -0.75 -3.75
C ARG A 29 15.99 -1.10 -3.59
N ALA A 30 15.27 -0.36 -2.76
CA ALA A 30 13.84 -0.53 -2.53
C ALA A 30 13.05 0.62 -3.18
N HIS A 31 12.06 0.27 -3.98
CA HIS A 31 11.24 1.18 -4.78
C HIS A 31 9.77 0.94 -4.47
N LEU A 32 8.98 2.01 -4.34
CA LEU A 32 7.53 1.95 -4.09
C LEU A 32 6.77 2.56 -5.26
N VAL A 33 6.03 1.73 -5.97
CA VAL A 33 5.18 2.15 -7.08
C VAL A 33 3.72 1.97 -6.67
N THR A 34 2.95 3.06 -6.63
CA THR A 34 1.52 2.99 -6.35
C THR A 34 0.75 2.99 -7.67
N MET A 35 0.07 1.89 -7.99
CA MET A 35 -0.69 1.76 -9.23
C MET A 35 -2.01 2.49 -9.16
N SER A 36 -2.39 3.12 -10.25
CA SER A 36 -3.66 3.80 -10.42
C SER A 36 -4.56 3.08 -11.46
N PRO A 37 -5.87 3.37 -11.50
CA PRO A 37 -6.78 2.78 -12.48
C PRO A 37 -6.41 3.05 -13.95
N VAL A 38 -5.54 4.02 -14.24
CA VAL A 38 -5.07 4.30 -15.61
C VAL A 38 -3.82 3.52 -16.00
N GLU A 39 -3.14 2.87 -15.03
CA GLU A 39 -1.90 2.12 -15.21
C GLU A 39 -2.12 0.60 -15.29
N THR A 40 -3.31 0.19 -15.71
CA THR A 40 -3.75 -1.21 -15.68
C THR A 40 -3.01 -2.11 -16.66
N LYS A 41 -2.62 -1.57 -17.84
CA LYS A 41 -2.04 -2.32 -18.96
C LYS A 41 -0.51 -2.49 -18.82
N PRO A 42 0.07 -3.54 -19.43
CA PRO A 42 1.50 -3.87 -19.32
C PRO A 42 2.46 -2.70 -19.61
N PHE A 43 2.19 -1.91 -20.63
CA PHE A 43 3.03 -0.76 -20.96
C PHE A 43 3.01 0.29 -19.84
N HIS A 44 1.84 0.63 -19.33
CA HIS A 44 1.69 1.67 -18.30
C HIS A 44 2.27 1.22 -16.96
N SER A 45 2.06 -0.05 -16.58
CA SER A 45 2.65 -0.59 -15.35
C SER A 45 4.18 -0.68 -15.40
N LEU A 46 4.75 -1.11 -16.54
CA LEU A 46 6.21 -1.06 -16.74
C LEU A 46 6.74 0.37 -16.72
N ARG A 47 6.02 1.30 -17.33
CA ARG A 47 6.38 2.72 -17.34
C ARG A 47 6.43 3.28 -15.93
N ALA A 48 5.40 3.05 -15.11
CA ALA A 48 5.38 3.50 -13.72
C ALA A 48 6.56 2.92 -12.91
N VAL A 49 6.90 1.65 -13.11
CA VAL A 49 8.09 1.04 -12.50
C VAL A 49 9.37 1.69 -13.01
N GLY A 50 9.47 1.94 -14.32
CA GLY A 50 10.64 2.58 -14.93
C GLY A 50 10.86 4.00 -14.43
N GLU A 51 9.79 4.80 -14.29
CA GLU A 51 9.84 6.15 -13.72
C GLU A 51 10.35 6.14 -12.28
N GLU A 52 9.92 5.18 -11.46
CA GLU A 52 10.35 5.05 -10.06
C GLU A 52 11.80 4.56 -9.93
N VAL A 53 12.23 3.61 -10.76
CA VAL A 53 13.61 3.09 -10.78
C VAL A 53 14.60 4.15 -11.31
N GLY A 54 14.10 5.10 -12.12
CA GLY A 54 14.84 6.25 -12.65
C GLY A 54 15.66 5.97 -13.91
N GLU A 55 15.84 7.00 -14.72
CA GLU A 55 16.67 7.02 -15.94
C GLU A 55 16.36 5.89 -16.95
N VAL A 56 15.08 5.53 -17.09
CA VAL A 56 14.63 4.50 -18.03
C VAL A 56 14.04 5.15 -19.28
N ASP A 57 14.43 4.68 -20.46
CA ASP A 57 13.83 5.11 -21.72
C ASP A 57 12.42 4.51 -21.85
N LEU A 58 11.42 5.34 -21.77
CA LEU A 58 10.01 4.96 -21.68
C LEU A 58 9.30 4.81 -23.03
N ARG A 59 10.04 4.67 -24.16
CA ARG A 59 9.46 4.63 -25.51
C ARG A 59 8.64 3.38 -25.82
N SER A 60 9.02 2.22 -25.29
CA SER A 60 8.28 0.98 -25.52
C SER A 60 8.42 0.00 -24.36
N SER A 61 7.45 -0.92 -24.22
CA SER A 61 7.53 -1.99 -23.22
C SER A 61 8.82 -2.79 -23.30
N PHE A 62 9.31 -3.06 -24.51
CA PHE A 62 10.55 -3.80 -24.73
C PHE A 62 11.75 -3.02 -24.17
N HIS A 63 11.88 -1.74 -24.52
CA HIS A 63 13.00 -0.91 -24.03
C HIS A 63 12.95 -0.76 -22.50
N ILE A 64 11.79 -0.50 -21.93
CA ILE A 64 11.63 -0.41 -20.47
C ILE A 64 12.07 -1.74 -19.82
N PHE A 65 11.59 -2.87 -20.34
CA PHE A 65 11.91 -4.19 -19.79
C PHE A 65 13.42 -4.48 -19.82
N GLU A 66 14.10 -4.22 -20.94
CA GLU A 66 15.54 -4.43 -21.05
C GLU A 66 16.35 -3.51 -20.11
N GLN A 67 15.91 -2.26 -19.94
CA GLN A 67 16.56 -1.35 -19.00
C GLN A 67 16.31 -1.73 -17.54
N LEU A 68 15.09 -2.17 -17.20
CA LEU A 68 14.79 -2.70 -15.87
C LEU A 68 15.64 -3.95 -15.57
N LYS A 69 15.85 -4.83 -16.55
CA LYS A 69 16.78 -5.97 -16.39
C LYS A 69 18.17 -5.50 -16.02
N TYR A 70 18.70 -4.51 -16.74
CA TYR A 70 20.02 -3.96 -16.44
C TYR A 70 20.08 -3.31 -15.04
N ARG A 71 19.09 -2.48 -14.69
CA ARG A 71 19.07 -1.69 -13.46
C ARG A 71 18.81 -2.51 -12.22
N LEU A 72 17.93 -3.51 -12.31
CA LEU A 72 17.52 -4.33 -11.18
C LEU A 72 18.36 -5.59 -11.01
N SER A 73 19.31 -5.85 -11.93
CA SER A 73 20.29 -6.93 -11.78
C SER A 73 21.47 -6.49 -10.92
N GLY A 74 22.15 -7.45 -10.31
CA GLY A 74 23.41 -7.20 -9.59
C GLY A 74 23.27 -6.81 -8.13
N GLY A 75 22.16 -7.13 -7.50
CA GLY A 75 22.00 -6.99 -6.05
C GLY A 75 20.55 -7.14 -5.55
N PRO A 76 20.34 -7.05 -4.24
CA PRO A 76 19.03 -7.25 -3.64
C PRO A 76 18.14 -6.02 -3.85
N HIS A 77 17.49 -5.92 -5.01
CA HIS A 77 16.46 -4.92 -5.28
C HIS A 77 15.09 -5.41 -4.78
N LEU A 78 14.26 -4.48 -4.31
CA LEU A 78 12.88 -4.70 -3.91
C LEU A 78 11.96 -3.72 -4.62
N LEU A 79 10.99 -4.23 -5.37
CA LEU A 79 9.86 -3.46 -5.89
C LEU A 79 8.63 -3.71 -5.02
N ILE A 80 8.07 -2.66 -4.44
CA ILE A 80 6.78 -2.71 -3.76
C ILE A 80 5.75 -2.11 -4.70
N ILE A 81 4.80 -2.92 -5.14
CA ILE A 81 3.72 -2.53 -6.05
C ILE A 81 2.45 -2.36 -5.22
N ASP A 82 2.14 -1.13 -4.86
CA ASP A 82 0.95 -0.81 -4.06
C ASP A 82 -0.28 -0.60 -4.96
N GLU A 83 -1.48 -0.80 -4.40
CA GLU A 83 -2.77 -0.78 -5.11
C GLU A 83 -2.81 -1.74 -6.32
N ALA A 84 -2.14 -2.88 -6.19
CA ALA A 84 -1.95 -3.84 -7.28
C ALA A 84 -3.24 -4.47 -7.82
N GLN A 85 -4.41 -4.30 -7.14
CA GLN A 85 -5.71 -4.69 -7.69
C GLN A 85 -6.11 -3.91 -8.95
N HIS A 86 -5.42 -2.81 -9.27
CA HIS A 86 -5.64 -2.08 -10.52
C HIS A 86 -4.94 -2.72 -11.73
N LEU A 87 -3.99 -3.63 -11.51
CA LEU A 87 -3.26 -4.28 -12.58
C LEU A 87 -4.12 -5.34 -13.28
N GLU A 88 -4.03 -5.39 -14.60
CA GLU A 88 -4.56 -6.50 -15.38
C GLU A 88 -3.69 -7.77 -15.21
N PRO A 89 -4.23 -8.99 -15.43
CA PRO A 89 -3.45 -10.22 -15.33
C PRO A 89 -2.18 -10.24 -16.19
N LYS A 90 -2.23 -9.62 -17.37
CA LYS A 90 -1.04 -9.48 -18.25
C LYS A 90 0.03 -8.58 -17.67
N SER A 91 -0.35 -7.55 -16.92
CA SER A 91 0.60 -6.66 -16.23
C SER A 91 1.31 -7.37 -15.08
N LEU A 92 0.56 -8.16 -14.32
CA LEU A 92 1.14 -9.02 -13.29
C LEU A 92 2.15 -10.01 -13.87
N ASP A 93 1.84 -10.61 -15.05
CA ASP A 93 2.73 -11.55 -15.72
C ASP A 93 4.01 -10.88 -16.24
N VAL A 94 3.90 -9.66 -16.74
CA VAL A 94 5.07 -8.87 -17.16
C VAL A 94 5.95 -8.51 -15.97
N LEU A 95 5.38 -8.10 -14.83
CA LEU A 95 6.15 -7.84 -13.60
C LEU A 95 6.79 -9.12 -13.07
N ARG A 96 6.10 -10.27 -13.14
CA ARG A 96 6.70 -11.56 -12.85
C ARG A 96 7.91 -11.83 -13.76
N SER A 97 7.81 -11.50 -15.04
CA SER A 97 8.94 -11.67 -15.96
C SER A 97 10.14 -10.78 -15.61
N VAL A 98 9.90 -9.58 -15.06
CA VAL A 98 10.97 -8.75 -14.49
C VAL A 98 11.64 -9.46 -13.30
N HIS A 99 10.86 -10.02 -12.38
CA HIS A 99 11.39 -10.81 -11.27
C HIS A 99 12.23 -12.00 -11.75
N ASP A 100 11.68 -12.78 -12.69
CA ASP A 100 12.36 -13.98 -13.22
C ASP A 100 13.70 -13.62 -13.92
N ALA A 101 13.75 -12.46 -14.59
CA ALA A 101 14.94 -12.03 -15.34
C ALA A 101 16.01 -11.37 -14.45
N THR A 102 15.64 -10.79 -13.32
CA THR A 102 16.56 -9.96 -12.50
C THR A 102 16.86 -10.55 -11.13
N GLY A 103 16.00 -11.43 -10.63
CA GLY A 103 16.04 -11.89 -9.23
C GLY A 103 15.56 -10.83 -8.22
N CYS A 104 15.11 -9.64 -8.65
CA CYS A 104 14.64 -8.62 -7.73
C CYS A 104 13.39 -9.10 -6.95
N GLY A 105 13.30 -8.79 -5.67
CA GLY A 105 12.10 -9.04 -4.87
C GLY A 105 10.93 -8.21 -5.40
N ILE A 106 9.73 -8.79 -5.50
CA ILE A 106 8.50 -8.04 -5.78
C ILE A 106 7.47 -8.36 -4.71
N VAL A 107 6.93 -7.30 -4.07
CA VAL A 107 5.83 -7.40 -3.12
C VAL A 107 4.63 -6.65 -3.69
N PHE A 108 3.53 -7.35 -3.85
CA PHE A 108 2.25 -6.75 -4.26
C PHE A 108 1.41 -6.43 -3.03
N THR A 109 0.92 -5.20 -2.92
CA THR A 109 -0.01 -4.82 -1.85
C THR A 109 -1.34 -4.35 -2.42
N GLY A 110 -2.42 -4.61 -1.71
CA GLY A 110 -3.75 -4.15 -2.11
C GLY A 110 -4.89 -4.82 -1.35
N ASN A 111 -6.09 -4.76 -1.92
CA ASN A 111 -7.27 -5.36 -1.33
C ASN A 111 -7.50 -6.82 -1.81
N GLU A 112 -8.55 -7.46 -1.33
CA GLU A 112 -8.88 -8.87 -1.63
C GLU A 112 -9.10 -9.16 -3.13
N ARG A 113 -9.35 -8.14 -3.97
CA ARG A 113 -9.47 -8.34 -5.42
C ARG A 113 -8.19 -8.87 -6.03
N ILE A 114 -7.02 -8.59 -5.43
CA ILE A 114 -5.75 -9.19 -5.86
C ILE A 114 -5.82 -10.72 -5.77
N THR A 115 -6.33 -11.26 -4.67
CA THR A 115 -6.46 -12.72 -4.50
C THR A 115 -7.40 -13.35 -5.52
N MET A 116 -8.45 -12.63 -5.92
CA MET A 116 -9.33 -13.07 -7.00
C MET A 116 -8.61 -13.05 -8.36
N GLN A 117 -7.81 -12.03 -8.60
CA GLN A 117 -6.94 -11.98 -9.77
C GLN A 117 -5.90 -13.10 -9.74
N PHE A 118 -5.37 -13.45 -8.60
CA PHE A 118 -4.47 -14.58 -8.42
C PHE A 118 -5.18 -15.94 -8.55
N LYS A 119 -6.45 -16.08 -8.30
CA LYS A 119 -7.25 -17.31 -8.43
C LYS A 119 -7.92 -17.51 -9.80
N GLY A 120 -7.89 -16.50 -10.70
CA GLY A 120 -8.62 -16.50 -11.96
C GLY A 120 -7.89 -17.17 -13.12
N LYS A 121 -8.63 -17.97 -13.88
CA LYS A 121 -8.35 -18.65 -15.14
C LYS A 121 -7.04 -19.44 -15.31
N ARG A 122 -7.21 -20.73 -15.57
CA ARG A 122 -6.24 -21.80 -15.78
C ARG A 122 -4.96 -21.36 -16.51
N GLY A 123 -3.80 -21.58 -15.90
CA GLY A 123 -2.48 -21.53 -16.52
C GLY A 123 -1.60 -20.33 -16.09
N LEU A 124 -2.01 -19.08 -16.33
CA LEU A 124 -1.23 -17.88 -15.92
C LEU A 124 -1.05 -17.78 -14.40
N PHE A 125 -2.01 -18.29 -13.69
CA PHE A 125 -2.10 -18.23 -12.23
C PHE A 125 -1.18 -19.22 -11.51
N ALA A 126 -1.09 -20.46 -11.99
CA ALA A 126 -0.19 -21.44 -11.42
C ALA A 126 1.27 -20.96 -11.47
N GLN A 127 1.66 -20.28 -12.55
CA GLN A 127 3.00 -19.72 -12.68
C GLN A 127 3.26 -18.57 -11.71
N PHE A 128 2.26 -17.71 -11.46
CA PHE A 128 2.37 -16.62 -10.51
C PHE A 128 2.40 -17.12 -9.07
N THR A 129 1.45 -18.00 -8.69
CA THR A 129 1.37 -18.56 -7.34
C THR A 129 2.57 -19.42 -6.98
N SER A 130 3.18 -20.13 -7.94
CA SER A 130 4.40 -20.91 -7.70
C SER A 130 5.61 -20.05 -7.31
N ARG A 131 5.58 -18.74 -7.62
CA ARG A 131 6.63 -17.78 -7.27
C ARG A 131 6.30 -16.91 -6.06
N LEU A 132 5.07 -16.99 -5.55
CA LEU A 132 4.70 -16.36 -4.28
C LEU A 132 5.27 -17.20 -3.13
N GLY A 133 6.40 -16.77 -2.58
CA GLY A 133 7.02 -17.39 -1.42
C GLY A 133 6.34 -16.99 -0.10
N LEU A 134 5.63 -15.85 -0.08
CA LEU A 134 4.95 -15.34 1.11
C LEU A 134 3.66 -14.60 0.71
N ALA A 135 2.56 -14.94 1.35
CA ALA A 135 1.31 -14.21 1.28
C ALA A 135 0.80 -13.90 2.68
N ILE A 136 0.62 -12.63 2.98
CA ILE A 136 0.12 -12.15 4.27
C ILE A 136 -1.27 -11.58 4.05
N GLN A 137 -2.23 -12.11 4.78
CA GLN A 137 -3.57 -11.55 4.89
C GLN A 137 -3.61 -10.68 6.15
N LEU A 138 -3.90 -9.39 5.99
CA LEU A 138 -4.12 -8.48 7.11
C LEU A 138 -5.60 -8.50 7.49
N ASP A 139 -5.84 -8.60 8.77
CA ASP A 139 -7.18 -8.47 9.35
C ASP A 139 -7.61 -7.00 9.49
N PRO A 140 -8.89 -6.72 9.70
CA PRO A 140 -9.36 -5.41 10.11
C PRO A 140 -8.63 -4.92 11.36
N SER A 141 -8.46 -3.60 11.51
CA SER A 141 -7.76 -3.01 12.64
C SER A 141 -8.41 -3.37 13.96
N THR A 142 -7.62 -3.83 14.92
CA THR A 142 -8.02 -4.17 16.27
C THR A 142 -8.10 -2.95 17.17
N GLU A 143 -8.63 -3.10 18.39
CA GLU A 143 -8.60 -2.04 19.40
C GLU A 143 -7.17 -1.65 19.77
N GLU A 144 -6.26 -2.63 19.82
CA GLU A 144 -4.83 -2.37 20.09
C GLU A 144 -4.18 -1.52 18.98
N ASP A 145 -4.49 -1.82 17.71
CA ASP A 145 -4.00 -1.03 16.57
C ASP A 145 -4.51 0.42 16.65
N VAL A 146 -5.80 0.60 16.94
CA VAL A 146 -6.37 1.94 17.08
C VAL A 146 -5.74 2.66 18.27
N THR A 147 -5.55 1.98 19.40
CA THR A 147 -4.92 2.54 20.59
C THR A 147 -3.51 3.02 20.31
N ALA A 148 -2.69 2.20 19.67
CA ALA A 148 -1.33 2.57 19.24
C ALA A 148 -1.34 3.77 18.29
N PHE A 149 -2.32 3.81 17.37
CA PHE A 149 -2.49 4.94 16.45
C PHE A 149 -2.86 6.24 17.19
N LEU A 150 -3.73 6.17 18.21
CA LEU A 150 -4.10 7.31 19.05
C LEU A 150 -2.92 7.82 19.88
N ASP A 151 -2.08 6.92 20.40
CA ASP A 151 -0.86 7.27 21.15
C ASP A 151 0.15 8.00 20.24
N HIS A 152 0.35 7.52 19.02
CA HIS A 152 1.17 8.20 18.02
C HIS A 152 0.65 9.63 17.74
N HIS A 153 -0.65 9.81 17.67
CA HIS A 153 -1.28 11.12 17.47
C HIS A 153 -1.44 11.96 18.74
N ARG A 154 -0.96 11.46 19.88
CA ARG A 154 -1.01 12.11 21.21
C ARG A 154 -2.44 12.49 21.64
N ILE A 155 -3.39 11.60 21.40
CA ILE A 155 -4.78 11.76 21.87
C ILE A 155 -4.85 11.23 23.30
N THR A 156 -5.02 12.12 24.29
CA THR A 156 -4.96 11.79 25.72
C THR A 156 -6.32 11.75 26.42
N GLY A 157 -7.36 12.38 25.88
CA GLY A 157 -8.67 12.43 26.50
C GLY A 157 -9.39 11.08 26.46
N GLU A 158 -9.72 10.50 27.59
CA GLU A 158 -10.34 9.16 27.70
C GLU A 158 -11.62 9.03 26.85
N MET A 159 -12.56 9.98 26.96
CA MET A 159 -13.81 9.98 26.19
C MET A 159 -13.57 10.18 24.68
N ALA A 160 -12.57 10.99 24.31
CA ALA A 160 -12.16 11.18 22.91
C ALA A 160 -11.56 9.88 22.35
N ARG A 161 -10.70 9.21 23.12
CA ARG A 161 -10.13 7.91 22.77
C ARG A 161 -11.22 6.85 22.60
N ALA A 162 -12.14 6.72 23.54
CA ALA A 162 -13.22 5.75 23.47
C ALA A 162 -14.10 5.93 22.22
N ALA A 163 -14.41 7.17 21.84
CA ALA A 163 -15.15 7.47 20.61
C ALA A 163 -14.39 7.06 19.35
N LEU A 164 -13.07 7.30 19.31
CA LEU A 164 -12.21 6.96 18.17
C LEU A 164 -11.92 5.45 18.09
N ILE A 165 -11.77 4.76 19.22
CA ILE A 165 -11.64 3.31 19.28
C ILE A 165 -12.92 2.67 18.72
N LYS A 166 -14.08 3.11 19.16
CA LYS A 166 -15.36 2.62 18.61
C LYS A 166 -15.47 2.83 17.10
N LEU A 167 -15.01 3.98 16.58
CA LEU A 167 -14.98 4.24 15.15
C LEU A 167 -14.02 3.29 14.42
N GLY A 168 -12.79 3.15 14.90
CA GLY A 168 -11.75 2.38 14.24
C GLY A 168 -12.00 0.87 14.25
N THR A 169 -12.67 0.35 15.29
CA THR A 169 -12.99 -1.08 15.41
C THR A 169 -14.28 -1.47 14.70
N LYS A 170 -15.27 -0.55 14.57
CA LYS A 170 -16.55 -0.84 13.90
C LYS A 170 -16.36 -1.33 12.45
N GLU A 171 -15.40 -0.74 11.72
CA GLU A 171 -15.11 -1.06 10.33
C GLU A 171 -13.65 -1.51 10.13
N GLY A 172 -12.88 -1.62 11.22
CA GLY A 172 -11.46 -1.97 11.18
C GLY A 172 -10.63 -1.00 10.34
N ASN A 173 -10.87 0.31 10.44
CA ASN A 173 -10.41 1.31 9.49
C ASN A 173 -9.69 2.50 10.16
N LEU A 174 -8.37 2.44 10.25
CA LEU A 174 -7.54 3.54 10.77
C LEU A 174 -7.58 4.81 9.90
N ARG A 175 -7.88 4.68 8.60
CA ARG A 175 -8.00 5.84 7.70
C ARG A 175 -9.09 6.79 8.16
N ASP A 176 -10.20 6.26 8.61
CA ASP A 176 -11.32 7.08 9.07
C ASP A 176 -11.04 7.71 10.42
N VAL A 177 -10.38 7.00 11.32
CA VAL A 177 -9.86 7.57 12.57
C VAL A 177 -8.90 8.74 12.26
N GLY A 178 -7.97 8.56 11.34
CA GLY A 178 -7.03 9.60 10.92
C GLY A 178 -7.71 10.84 10.36
N LYS A 179 -8.76 10.67 9.54
CA LYS A 179 -9.53 11.81 9.01
C LYS A 179 -10.24 12.58 10.11
N VAL A 180 -10.88 11.87 11.06
CA VAL A 180 -11.54 12.51 12.19
C VAL A 180 -10.53 13.27 13.05
N ILE A 181 -9.37 12.69 13.34
CA ILE A 181 -8.28 13.37 14.06
C ILE A 181 -7.82 14.63 13.32
N ALA A 182 -7.65 14.56 12.00
CA ALA A 182 -7.22 15.72 11.20
C ALA A 182 -8.23 16.88 11.29
N ILE A 183 -9.53 16.61 11.17
CA ILE A 183 -10.58 17.63 11.29
C ILE A 183 -10.64 18.18 12.71
N ALA A 184 -10.58 17.29 13.73
CA ALA A 184 -10.59 17.69 15.13
C ALA A 184 -9.38 18.58 15.48
N ARG A 185 -8.20 18.25 14.97
CA ARG A 185 -6.96 19.04 15.15
C ARG A 185 -7.06 20.42 14.53
N ALA A 186 -7.62 20.50 13.32
CA ALA A 186 -7.86 21.79 12.65
C ALA A 186 -8.80 22.69 13.46
N ARG A 187 -9.78 22.10 14.15
CA ARG A 187 -10.69 22.84 15.05
C ARG A 187 -10.01 23.24 16.37
N ALA A 188 -9.33 22.32 17.01
CA ALA A 188 -8.66 22.53 18.30
C ALA A 188 -7.48 23.51 18.18
N ARG A 189 -6.94 23.72 16.98
CA ARG A 189 -5.74 24.54 16.69
C ARG A 189 -4.53 24.05 17.52
N GLU A 190 -4.08 24.86 18.48
CA GLU A 190 -2.93 24.55 19.35
C GLU A 190 -3.36 23.81 20.65
N ALA A 191 -4.62 23.76 20.97
CA ALA A 191 -5.12 23.09 22.15
C ALA A 191 -5.13 21.54 21.96
N PRO A 192 -5.05 20.78 23.07
CA PRO A 192 -5.27 19.34 23.02
C PRO A 192 -6.66 19.02 22.47
N ILE A 193 -6.74 17.99 21.63
CA ILE A 193 -8.00 17.52 21.04
C ILE A 193 -8.90 16.98 22.15
N ALA A 194 -10.10 17.55 22.28
CA ALA A 194 -11.11 17.16 23.26
C ALA A 194 -12.30 16.46 22.59
N LEU A 195 -13.17 15.84 23.39
CA LEU A 195 -14.37 15.16 22.91
C LEU A 195 -15.27 16.03 22.01
N PRO A 196 -15.52 17.33 22.31
CA PRO A 196 -16.31 18.19 21.43
C PRO A 196 -15.72 18.35 20.02
N ASP A 197 -14.37 18.30 19.89
CA ASP A 197 -13.70 18.38 18.59
C ASP A 197 -13.90 17.12 17.79
N ILE A 198 -13.83 15.96 18.45
CA ILE A 198 -14.13 14.66 17.84
C ILE A 198 -15.58 14.58 17.40
N GLN A 199 -16.51 14.99 18.26
CA GLN A 199 -17.95 15.00 17.92
C GLN A 199 -18.26 15.91 16.74
N PHE A 200 -17.61 17.08 16.68
CA PHE A 200 -17.73 17.97 15.53
C PHE A 200 -17.19 17.30 14.27
N ALA A 201 -16.00 16.70 14.35
CA ALA A 201 -15.35 16.03 13.20
C ALA A 201 -16.20 14.86 12.66
N LEU A 202 -16.84 14.07 13.56
CA LEU A 202 -17.75 13.00 13.18
C LEU A 202 -18.97 13.52 12.41
N ARG A 203 -19.58 14.63 12.87
CA ARG A 203 -20.70 15.27 12.17
C ARG A 203 -20.32 15.80 10.80
N VAL A 204 -19.16 16.47 10.70
CA VAL A 204 -18.64 17.01 9.41
C VAL A 204 -18.39 15.88 8.42
N LYS A 205 -17.91 14.74 8.89
CA LYS A 205 -17.64 13.58 8.04
C LYS A 205 -18.91 12.79 7.66
N GLN A 206 -20.08 13.12 8.24
CA GLN A 206 -21.33 12.36 8.05
C GLN A 206 -21.18 10.87 8.40
N ILE A 207 -20.42 10.61 9.44
CA ILE A 207 -20.34 9.27 10.03
C ILE A 207 -21.36 9.23 11.17
N ASP A 208 -22.43 8.51 10.96
CA ASP A 208 -23.43 8.19 11.98
C ASP A 208 -22.94 7.07 12.92
#